data_8c4cd8cf85176f28b193f7eb376d9c38
#
_entry.id   8c4cd8cf85176f28b193f7eb376d9c38
#
_cell.length_a   1.000
_cell.length_b   1.000
_cell.length_c   1.000
_cell.angle_alpha   90.00
_cell.angle_beta   90.00
_cell.angle_gamma   90.00
#
_symmetry.space_group_name_H-M   'P 1'
#
loop_
_entity.id
_entity.type
_entity.pdbx_description
1 polymer ?
#
loop_
_entity_poly.entity_id
_entity_poly.type
_entity_poly.pdbx_seq_one_letter_code
_entity_poly.pdbx_strand_id
1 'polypeptide(L)'
;MYDDILLPFDGSDGATAVLEHVAAIADLADATVHVLFVADTTRDSVTVIEGETVDTLVRHGKQIVEDAEAMLRSLGIDYETDVVQGDPAPEIAEYAERYGSDLIVMPTHARAGIARFLLGSVSEKVVRLSAVPVLTARMQEDERLSFPYENILLPTDGSECATVAADHGLALASTLDATVHALSVVDDQSLGLDVRSAVSADAGEATATKALDDVVARAEDHGVPEVVRHLVHGNPKAELLESIDEHDIDAVVMGTVGRRGTDRILLGSVAEKTVRSAPVPVITVRAPE
;
A
#
# COMPACT_ATOMS: atom_id res chain seq x y z
N MET A 1 -17.06 1.62 -0.05
CA MET A 1 -15.70 1.25 0.41
C MET A 1 -14.68 2.28 -0.04
N TYR A 2 -14.44 2.44 -1.32
CA TYR A 2 -13.69 3.55 -1.88
C TYR A 2 -14.64 4.31 -2.81
N ASP A 3 -14.76 5.61 -2.62
CA ASP A 3 -15.57 6.48 -3.48
C ASP A 3 -14.66 7.26 -4.43
N ASP A 4 -13.45 7.63 -3.94
CA ASP A 4 -12.45 8.41 -4.66
C ASP A 4 -11.06 7.77 -4.59
N ILE A 5 -10.52 7.32 -5.74
CA ILE A 5 -9.22 6.67 -5.85
C ILE A 5 -8.23 7.57 -6.57
N LEU A 6 -7.13 7.96 -5.91
CA LEU A 6 -6.06 8.72 -6.54
C LEU A 6 -5.07 7.80 -7.24
N LEU A 7 -4.86 8.03 -8.54
CA LEU A 7 -3.85 7.38 -9.37
C LEU A 7 -2.79 8.41 -9.81
N PRO A 8 -1.64 8.50 -9.11
CA PRO A 8 -0.50 9.24 -9.62
C PRO A 8 0.02 8.56 -10.89
N PHE A 9 0.02 9.29 -12.01
CA PHE A 9 0.29 8.72 -13.32
C PHE A 9 1.38 9.52 -14.05
N ASP A 10 2.51 8.88 -14.36
CA ASP A 10 3.66 9.47 -15.05
C ASP A 10 3.83 8.97 -16.49
N GLY A 11 2.89 8.16 -16.98
CA GLY A 11 2.93 7.56 -18.31
C GLY A 11 3.94 6.42 -18.46
N SER A 12 4.55 5.95 -17.36
CA SER A 12 5.45 4.80 -17.40
C SER A 12 4.69 3.48 -17.63
N ASP A 13 5.41 2.45 -18.08
CA ASP A 13 4.85 1.10 -18.24
C ASP A 13 4.25 0.59 -16.92
N GLY A 14 4.89 0.88 -15.78
CA GLY A 14 4.40 0.51 -14.46
C GLY A 14 3.09 1.22 -14.10
N ALA A 15 2.96 2.52 -14.37
CA ALA A 15 1.74 3.27 -14.14
C ALA A 15 0.60 2.76 -15.04
N THR A 16 0.89 2.45 -16.30
CA THR A 16 -0.08 1.91 -17.25
C THR A 16 -0.60 0.54 -16.81
N ALA A 17 0.27 -0.35 -16.34
CA ALA A 17 -0.13 -1.68 -15.90
C ALA A 17 -0.95 -1.65 -14.59
N VAL A 18 -0.65 -0.70 -13.67
CA VAL A 18 -1.46 -0.48 -12.45
C VAL A 18 -2.85 0.09 -12.78
N LEU A 19 -3.00 0.83 -13.88
CA LEU A 19 -4.27 1.45 -14.25
C LEU A 19 -5.39 0.41 -14.47
N GLU A 20 -5.08 -0.74 -15.08
CA GLU A 20 -6.07 -1.81 -15.24
C GLU A 20 -6.54 -2.37 -13.89
N HIS A 21 -5.62 -2.49 -12.93
CA HIS A 21 -5.95 -2.93 -11.57
C HIS A 21 -6.80 -1.89 -10.82
N VAL A 22 -6.46 -0.60 -10.95
CA VAL A 22 -7.27 0.51 -10.42
C VAL A 22 -8.68 0.50 -11.01
N ALA A 23 -8.78 0.31 -12.33
CA ALA A 23 -10.06 0.25 -13.01
C ALA A 23 -10.95 -0.89 -12.50
N ALA A 24 -10.37 -2.08 -12.23
CA ALA A 24 -11.12 -3.20 -11.65
C ALA A 24 -11.61 -2.89 -10.22
N ILE A 25 -10.81 -2.22 -9.41
CA ILE A 25 -11.22 -1.79 -8.06
C ILE A 25 -12.34 -0.74 -8.15
N ALA A 26 -12.19 0.24 -9.05
CA ALA A 26 -13.17 1.32 -9.24
C ALA A 26 -14.50 0.80 -9.77
N ASP A 27 -14.49 -0.14 -10.73
CA ASP A 27 -15.71 -0.75 -11.28
C ASP A 27 -16.53 -1.47 -10.19
N LEU A 28 -15.85 -2.24 -9.32
CA LEU A 28 -16.53 -2.93 -8.23
C LEU A 28 -17.05 -1.98 -7.15
N ALA A 29 -16.31 -0.90 -6.88
CA ALA A 29 -16.64 0.06 -5.83
C ALA A 29 -17.60 1.17 -6.29
N ASP A 30 -17.87 1.30 -7.60
CA ASP A 30 -18.55 2.46 -8.22
C ASP A 30 -17.82 3.77 -7.90
N ALA A 31 -16.47 3.73 -7.95
CA ALA A 31 -15.59 4.81 -7.53
C ALA A 31 -15.11 5.68 -8.70
N THR A 32 -14.82 6.95 -8.41
CA THR A 32 -14.16 7.86 -9.35
C THR A 32 -12.64 7.73 -9.26
N VAL A 33 -11.97 7.62 -10.42
CA VAL A 33 -10.50 7.59 -10.48
C VAL A 33 -9.95 8.98 -10.77
N HIS A 34 -9.23 9.56 -9.83
CA HIS A 34 -8.53 10.84 -9.98
C HIS A 34 -7.12 10.58 -10.52
N VAL A 35 -6.89 10.85 -11.81
CA VAL A 35 -5.58 10.72 -12.45
C VAL A 35 -4.77 12.00 -12.24
N LEU A 36 -3.67 11.90 -11.51
CA LEU A 36 -2.82 13.03 -11.18
C LEU A 36 -1.44 12.93 -11.83
N PHE A 37 -1.08 13.88 -12.68
CA PHE A 37 0.30 14.07 -13.10
C PHE A 37 0.94 15.20 -12.30
N VAL A 38 2.13 14.94 -11.72
CA VAL A 38 2.93 15.96 -11.04
C VAL A 38 4.15 16.32 -11.89
N ALA A 39 4.18 17.54 -12.41
CA ALA A 39 5.34 18.09 -13.11
C ALA A 39 6.44 18.39 -12.09
N ASP A 40 7.47 17.53 -12.04
CA ASP A 40 8.57 17.63 -11.07
C ASP A 40 9.46 18.83 -11.39
N THR A 41 9.34 19.87 -10.58
CA THR A 41 10.12 21.10 -10.69
C THR A 41 11.41 21.07 -9.87
N THR A 42 11.69 19.97 -9.14
CA THR A 42 12.83 19.86 -8.22
C THR A 42 14.05 19.19 -8.88
N ARG A 43 13.84 18.30 -9.87
CA ARG A 43 14.89 17.49 -10.51
C ARG A 43 15.56 18.12 -11.71
N ASP A 44 14.83 18.91 -12.45
CA ASP A 44 15.41 19.61 -13.58
C ASP A 44 15.95 20.95 -13.10
N SER A 45 17.27 21.13 -13.24
CA SER A 45 17.86 22.44 -13.33
C SER A 45 17.29 23.10 -14.58
N VAL A 46 16.04 23.57 -14.46
CA VAL A 46 15.35 24.28 -15.49
C VAL A 46 16.17 25.51 -15.75
N THR A 47 16.98 25.45 -16.80
CA THR A 47 17.54 26.65 -17.37
C THR A 47 16.36 27.44 -17.90
N VAL A 48 15.90 28.39 -17.07
CA VAL A 48 14.83 29.31 -17.41
C VAL A 48 15.29 30.11 -18.62
N ILE A 49 14.88 29.69 -19.78
CA ILE A 49 14.84 30.54 -20.95
C ILE A 49 13.38 30.97 -21.09
N GLU A 50 13.07 32.15 -20.49
CA GLU A 50 11.87 32.94 -20.74
C GLU A 50 10.51 32.19 -20.64
N GLY A 51 10.18 31.59 -19.52
CA GLY A 51 8.80 31.11 -19.25
C GLY A 51 8.33 29.87 -20.03
N GLU A 52 9.07 29.41 -21.03
CA GLU A 52 8.64 28.29 -21.89
C GLU A 52 8.83 26.89 -21.28
N THR A 53 9.69 26.73 -20.29
CA THR A 53 10.02 25.37 -19.78
C THR A 53 8.94 24.81 -18.86
N VAL A 54 8.33 25.64 -18.03
CA VAL A 54 7.20 25.25 -17.18
C VAL A 54 5.99 24.87 -18.06
N ASP A 55 5.75 25.64 -19.11
CA ASP A 55 4.69 25.39 -20.08
C ASP A 55 4.90 24.07 -20.85
N THR A 56 6.14 23.63 -21.05
CA THR A 56 6.47 22.38 -21.72
C THR A 56 6.21 21.16 -20.84
N LEU A 57 6.55 21.21 -19.54
CA LEU A 57 6.28 20.12 -18.58
C LEU A 57 4.79 19.95 -18.35
N VAL A 58 4.05 21.05 -18.18
CA VAL A 58 2.60 21.01 -18.04
C VAL A 58 1.94 20.49 -19.31
N ARG A 59 2.40 20.89 -20.48
CA ARG A 59 1.88 20.41 -21.76
C ARG A 59 2.15 18.93 -21.97
N HIS A 60 3.32 18.46 -21.58
CA HIS A 60 3.66 17.03 -21.56
C HIS A 60 2.76 16.26 -20.59
N GLY A 61 2.56 16.79 -19.35
CA GLY A 61 1.67 16.20 -18.37
C GLY A 61 0.24 16.07 -18.89
N LYS A 62 -0.27 17.05 -19.61
CA LYS A 62 -1.60 16.98 -20.22
C LYS A 62 -1.72 15.82 -21.21
N GLN A 63 -0.70 15.57 -22.04
CA GLN A 63 -0.72 14.42 -22.94
C GLN A 63 -0.73 13.10 -22.18
N ILE A 64 0.05 13.01 -21.10
CA ILE A 64 0.10 11.80 -20.26
C ILE A 64 -1.27 11.49 -19.61
N VAL A 65 -1.93 12.50 -19.04
CA VAL A 65 -3.27 12.27 -18.47
C VAL A 65 -4.34 12.00 -19.51
N GLU A 66 -4.23 12.57 -20.73
CA GLU A 66 -5.11 12.26 -21.88
C GLU A 66 -5.00 10.77 -22.29
N ASP A 67 -3.80 10.18 -22.21
CA ASP A 67 -3.60 8.74 -22.48
C ASP A 67 -4.31 7.88 -21.43
N ALA A 68 -4.16 8.20 -20.14
CA ALA A 68 -4.86 7.52 -19.04
C ALA A 68 -6.39 7.68 -19.15
N GLU A 69 -6.86 8.89 -19.47
CA GLU A 69 -8.25 9.19 -19.72
C GLU A 69 -8.85 8.31 -20.82
N ALA A 70 -8.13 8.14 -21.94
CA ALA A 70 -8.59 7.31 -23.04
C ALA A 70 -8.74 5.83 -22.62
N MET A 71 -7.84 5.35 -21.76
CA MET A 71 -7.89 3.98 -21.22
C MET A 71 -9.08 3.81 -20.27
N LEU A 72 -9.25 4.67 -19.27
CA LEU A 72 -10.36 4.61 -18.30
C LEU A 72 -11.72 4.73 -18.99
N ARG A 73 -11.83 5.64 -19.96
CA ARG A 73 -13.03 5.78 -20.79
C ARG A 73 -13.36 4.50 -21.57
N SER A 74 -12.34 3.80 -22.09
CA SER A 74 -12.54 2.54 -22.81
C SER A 74 -13.02 1.40 -21.90
N LEU A 75 -12.70 1.48 -20.61
CA LEU A 75 -13.11 0.55 -19.56
C LEU A 75 -14.46 0.94 -18.92
N GLY A 76 -15.00 2.13 -19.24
CA GLY A 76 -16.26 2.61 -18.72
C GLY A 76 -16.19 3.15 -17.29
N ILE A 77 -15.00 3.47 -16.80
CA ILE A 77 -14.75 3.98 -15.43
C ILE A 77 -14.93 5.50 -15.40
N ASP A 78 -15.57 5.98 -14.34
CA ASP A 78 -15.67 7.43 -14.07
C ASP A 78 -14.31 7.95 -13.61
N TYR A 79 -13.89 9.10 -14.17
CA TYR A 79 -12.57 9.66 -13.87
C TYR A 79 -12.56 11.20 -13.89
N GLU A 80 -11.60 11.74 -13.16
CA GLU A 80 -11.16 13.14 -13.23
C GLU A 80 -9.65 13.18 -13.50
N THR A 81 -9.17 14.25 -14.13
CA THR A 81 -7.73 14.39 -14.45
C THR A 81 -7.20 15.74 -14.01
N ASP A 82 -5.99 15.76 -13.43
CA ASP A 82 -5.33 16.99 -13.02
C ASP A 82 -3.82 16.98 -13.28
N VAL A 83 -3.24 18.17 -13.48
CA VAL A 83 -1.81 18.38 -13.69
C VAL A 83 -1.34 19.46 -12.73
N VAL A 84 -0.55 19.07 -11.73
CA VAL A 84 0.04 19.97 -10.75
C VAL A 84 1.55 20.10 -10.91
N GLN A 85 2.17 21.07 -10.24
CA GLN A 85 3.61 21.31 -10.28
C GLN A 85 4.16 21.27 -8.86
N GLY A 86 5.30 20.60 -8.66
CA GLY A 86 5.96 20.55 -7.34
C GLY A 86 6.88 19.35 -7.16
N ASP A 87 7.22 19.03 -5.90
CA ASP A 87 7.86 17.76 -5.53
C ASP A 87 6.79 16.65 -5.56
N PRO A 88 6.94 15.62 -6.41
CA PRO A 88 5.88 14.63 -6.62
C PRO A 88 5.32 14.01 -5.34
N ALA A 89 6.15 13.61 -4.39
CA ALA A 89 5.65 12.85 -3.25
C ALA A 89 4.82 13.70 -2.26
N PRO A 90 5.24 14.90 -1.84
CA PRO A 90 4.40 15.81 -1.07
C PRO A 90 3.11 16.19 -1.81
N GLU A 91 3.21 16.57 -3.10
CA GLU A 91 2.04 16.98 -3.88
C GLU A 91 1.00 15.86 -4.00
N ILE A 92 1.41 14.60 -4.19
CA ILE A 92 0.51 13.45 -4.22
C ILE A 92 -0.21 13.28 -2.87
N ALA A 93 0.55 13.31 -1.75
CA ALA A 93 -0.02 13.14 -0.42
C ALA A 93 -0.99 14.28 -0.07
N GLU A 94 -0.60 15.54 -0.32
CA GLU A 94 -1.46 16.72 -0.07
C GLU A 94 -2.68 16.75 -0.98
N TYR A 95 -2.55 16.31 -2.23
CA TYR A 95 -3.67 16.22 -3.17
C TYR A 95 -4.71 15.22 -2.66
N ALA A 96 -4.28 14.00 -2.25
CA ALA A 96 -5.17 12.98 -1.71
C ALA A 96 -5.97 13.49 -0.50
N GLU A 97 -5.32 14.17 0.44
CA GLU A 97 -5.98 14.74 1.61
C GLU A 97 -6.95 15.89 1.24
N ARG A 98 -6.52 16.78 0.34
CA ARG A 98 -7.30 17.96 -0.07
C ARG A 98 -8.59 17.60 -0.79
N TYR A 99 -8.55 16.57 -1.62
CA TYR A 99 -9.68 16.11 -2.43
C TYR A 99 -10.44 14.94 -1.82
N GLY A 100 -10.03 14.48 -0.62
CA GLY A 100 -10.73 13.46 0.14
C GLY A 100 -10.63 12.06 -0.46
N SER A 101 -9.50 11.75 -1.11
CA SER A 101 -9.30 10.40 -1.67
C SER A 101 -9.28 9.36 -0.56
N ASP A 102 -9.87 8.19 -0.81
CA ASP A 102 -9.93 7.06 0.12
C ASP A 102 -8.77 6.10 -0.03
N LEU A 103 -8.15 6.08 -1.21
CA LEU A 103 -7.03 5.22 -1.57
C LEU A 103 -6.11 5.92 -2.57
N ILE A 104 -4.80 5.80 -2.37
CA ILE A 104 -3.80 6.10 -3.40
C ILE A 104 -3.32 4.78 -3.98
N VAL A 105 -3.30 4.63 -5.31
CA VAL A 105 -2.77 3.43 -5.98
C VAL A 105 -1.62 3.81 -6.87
N MET A 106 -0.46 3.17 -6.68
CA MET A 106 0.71 3.49 -7.49
C MET A 106 1.69 2.33 -7.62
N PRO A 107 2.46 2.27 -8.74
CA PRO A 107 3.52 1.29 -8.89
C PRO A 107 4.70 1.62 -7.95
N THR A 108 5.43 0.59 -7.53
CA THR A 108 6.68 0.81 -6.78
C THR A 108 7.84 1.24 -7.66
N HIS A 109 7.76 1.02 -8.99
CA HIS A 109 8.78 1.37 -9.97
C HIS A 109 8.15 2.00 -11.21
N ALA A 110 8.67 3.15 -11.64
CA ALA A 110 8.22 3.84 -12.85
C ALA A 110 8.91 3.34 -14.14
N ARG A 111 10.09 2.70 -14.05
CA ARG A 111 10.89 2.31 -15.23
C ARG A 111 11.43 0.89 -15.14
N ALA A 112 11.23 0.11 -16.20
CA ALA A 112 11.83 -1.20 -16.38
C ALA A 112 13.38 -1.12 -16.36
N GLY A 113 14.03 -1.99 -15.59
CA GLY A 113 15.48 -2.25 -15.72
C GLY A 113 16.38 -1.78 -14.59
N ILE A 114 15.89 -1.16 -13.51
CA ILE A 114 16.73 -0.82 -12.36
C ILE A 114 16.43 -1.76 -11.20
N ALA A 115 17.46 -2.47 -10.79
CA ALA A 115 17.57 -3.40 -9.64
C ALA A 115 16.25 -3.83 -8.97
N ARG A 116 15.94 -5.11 -9.08
CA ARG A 116 14.75 -5.85 -8.56
C ARG A 116 14.29 -5.58 -7.11
N PHE A 117 14.96 -4.70 -6.36
CA PHE A 117 14.74 -4.50 -4.92
C PHE A 117 14.72 -3.04 -4.49
N LEU A 118 14.62 -2.09 -5.42
CA LEU A 118 14.58 -0.68 -5.05
C LEU A 118 13.14 -0.17 -5.15
N LEU A 119 12.58 0.23 -4.04
CA LEU A 119 11.34 1.01 -4.00
C LEU A 119 11.59 2.36 -4.69
N GLY A 120 10.70 2.78 -5.58
CA GLY A 120 10.81 4.07 -6.25
C GLY A 120 10.83 5.22 -5.24
N SER A 121 11.69 6.21 -5.49
CA SER A 121 11.87 7.32 -4.54
C SER A 121 10.59 8.13 -4.27
N VAL A 122 9.67 8.18 -5.22
CA VAL A 122 8.37 8.84 -5.05
C VAL A 122 7.45 7.93 -4.23
N SER A 123 7.28 6.66 -4.63
CA SER A 123 6.39 5.71 -3.96
C SER A 123 6.77 5.50 -2.48
N GLU A 124 8.08 5.36 -2.19
CA GLU A 124 8.57 5.27 -0.81
C GLU A 124 8.21 6.49 0.02
N LYS A 125 8.38 7.69 -0.54
CA LYS A 125 8.03 8.93 0.16
C LYS A 125 6.51 9.07 0.34
N VAL A 126 5.70 8.71 -0.67
CA VAL A 126 4.23 8.77 -0.57
C VAL A 126 3.74 7.83 0.54
N VAL A 127 4.19 6.56 0.57
CA VAL A 127 3.86 5.62 1.66
C VAL A 127 4.20 6.16 3.04
N ARG A 128 5.26 6.96 3.17
CA ARG A 128 5.65 7.57 4.45
C ARG A 128 4.89 8.83 4.82
N LEU A 129 4.50 9.63 3.83
CA LEU A 129 3.89 10.96 4.04
C LEU A 129 2.37 10.89 4.11
N SER A 130 1.77 9.99 3.34
CA SER A 130 0.31 9.94 3.19
C SER A 130 -0.41 9.58 4.49
N ALA A 131 -1.47 10.31 4.80
CA ALA A 131 -2.48 9.94 5.78
C ALA A 131 -3.54 9.00 5.18
N VAL A 132 -3.69 9.02 3.84
CA VAL A 132 -4.57 8.15 3.08
C VAL A 132 -3.89 6.79 2.87
N PRO A 133 -4.62 5.66 2.94
CA PRO A 133 -4.09 4.35 2.59
C PRO A 133 -3.43 4.33 1.20
N VAL A 134 -2.28 3.63 1.10
CA VAL A 134 -1.52 3.54 -0.16
C VAL A 134 -1.39 2.09 -0.59
N LEU A 135 -2.03 1.72 -1.71
CA LEU A 135 -1.82 0.46 -2.40
C LEU A 135 -0.60 0.59 -3.32
N THR A 136 0.36 -0.29 -3.12
CA THR A 136 1.55 -0.38 -3.98
C THR A 136 1.62 -1.71 -4.68
N ALA A 137 1.95 -1.69 -5.99
CA ALA A 137 2.21 -2.87 -6.80
C ALA A 137 3.61 -2.79 -7.40
N ARG A 138 4.36 -3.91 -7.41
CA ARG A 138 5.76 -3.93 -7.88
C ARG A 138 5.90 -3.94 -9.39
N MET A 139 4.87 -4.42 -10.09
CA MET A 139 4.83 -4.57 -11.55
C MET A 139 5.97 -5.45 -12.08
N GLN A 140 6.27 -6.54 -11.35
CA GLN A 140 7.28 -7.54 -11.73
C GLN A 140 6.58 -8.78 -12.33
N GLU A 141 7.32 -9.57 -13.12
CA GLU A 141 6.79 -10.78 -13.77
C GLU A 141 6.29 -11.85 -12.78
N ASP A 142 6.80 -11.84 -11.53
CA ASP A 142 6.42 -12.72 -10.45
C ASP A 142 5.26 -12.18 -9.59
N GLU A 143 4.74 -11.00 -9.89
CA GLU A 143 3.65 -10.39 -9.14
C GLU A 143 2.28 -10.86 -9.62
N ARG A 144 1.44 -11.20 -8.65
CA ARG A 144 0.05 -11.58 -8.86
C ARG A 144 -0.83 -10.34 -8.61
N LEU A 145 -1.44 -9.82 -9.67
CA LEU A 145 -2.40 -8.70 -9.63
C LEU A 145 -3.80 -9.23 -9.93
N SER A 146 -4.27 -10.21 -9.14
CA SER A 146 -5.66 -10.65 -9.21
C SER A 146 -6.59 -9.67 -8.50
N PHE A 147 -7.79 -9.48 -9.02
CA PHE A 147 -8.88 -8.77 -8.36
C PHE A 147 -10.21 -9.35 -8.87
N PRO A 148 -11.23 -9.56 -8.01
CA PRO A 148 -11.25 -9.26 -6.56
C PRO A 148 -10.32 -10.16 -5.75
N TYR A 149 -9.89 -9.66 -4.57
CA TYR A 149 -9.07 -10.43 -3.65
C TYR A 149 -9.93 -11.48 -2.93
N GLU A 150 -9.51 -12.74 -2.92
CA GLU A 150 -10.17 -13.83 -2.21
C GLU A 150 -9.53 -14.06 -0.83
N ASN A 151 -8.21 -13.85 -0.72
CA ASN A 151 -7.43 -14.05 0.51
C ASN A 151 -6.63 -12.80 0.86
N ILE A 152 -6.91 -12.19 2.01
CA ILE A 152 -6.26 -10.96 2.48
C ILE A 152 -5.44 -11.24 3.72
N LEU A 153 -4.12 -10.96 3.68
CA LEU A 153 -3.23 -11.10 4.83
C LEU A 153 -3.22 -9.81 5.67
N LEU A 154 -3.52 -9.96 6.98
CA LEU A 154 -3.46 -8.91 7.98
C LEU A 154 -2.35 -9.21 9.00
N PRO A 155 -1.12 -8.76 8.77
CA PRO A 155 -0.06 -8.86 9.77
C PRO A 155 -0.32 -7.93 10.94
N THR A 156 -0.26 -8.47 12.16
CA THR A 156 -0.48 -7.68 13.38
C THR A 156 0.58 -7.94 14.44
N ASP A 157 1.05 -6.88 15.06
CA ASP A 157 1.84 -6.92 16.29
C ASP A 157 1.08 -6.34 17.49
N GLY A 158 -0.20 -5.99 17.29
CA GLY A 158 -1.08 -5.35 18.27
C GLY A 158 -0.71 -3.88 18.54
N SER A 159 0.06 -3.23 17.66
CA SER A 159 0.27 -1.78 17.70
C SER A 159 -0.98 -1.03 17.21
N GLU A 160 -1.09 0.25 17.56
CA GLU A 160 -2.17 1.10 17.09
C GLU A 160 -2.25 1.14 15.56
N CYS A 161 -1.11 1.26 14.90
CA CYS A 161 -1.03 1.29 13.44
C CYS A 161 -1.47 -0.04 12.82
N ALA A 162 -1.10 -1.19 13.41
CA ALA A 162 -1.58 -2.49 12.98
C ALA A 162 -3.09 -2.66 13.20
N THR A 163 -3.63 -2.07 14.27
CA THR A 163 -5.07 -2.10 14.55
C THR A 163 -5.86 -1.31 13.51
N VAL A 164 -5.42 -0.10 13.17
CA VAL A 164 -6.07 0.73 12.12
C VAL A 164 -5.98 0.05 10.75
N ALA A 165 -4.83 -0.57 10.45
CA ALA A 165 -4.67 -1.34 9.22
C ALA A 165 -5.59 -2.57 9.19
N ALA A 166 -5.77 -3.25 10.34
CA ALA A 166 -6.70 -4.36 10.45
C ALA A 166 -8.15 -3.92 10.19
N ASP A 167 -8.61 -2.80 10.77
CA ASP A 167 -9.95 -2.27 10.51
C ASP A 167 -10.16 -1.97 9.01
N HIS A 168 -9.16 -1.37 8.36
CA HIS A 168 -9.22 -1.12 6.91
C HIS A 168 -9.28 -2.42 6.10
N GLY A 169 -8.43 -3.40 6.41
CA GLY A 169 -8.40 -4.69 5.71
C GLY A 169 -9.66 -5.53 5.97
N LEU A 170 -10.25 -5.45 7.16
CA LEU A 170 -11.51 -6.12 7.49
C LEU A 170 -12.69 -5.50 6.72
N ALA A 171 -12.74 -4.17 6.60
CA ALA A 171 -13.75 -3.50 5.78
C ALA A 171 -13.63 -3.90 4.30
N LEU A 172 -12.40 -4.01 3.79
CA LEU A 172 -12.11 -4.50 2.44
C LEU A 172 -12.57 -5.95 2.27
N ALA A 173 -12.18 -6.84 3.18
CA ALA A 173 -12.55 -8.26 3.16
C ALA A 173 -14.07 -8.47 3.21
N SER A 174 -14.77 -7.73 4.08
CA SER A 174 -16.23 -7.76 4.17
C SER A 174 -16.91 -7.35 2.86
N THR A 175 -16.38 -6.34 2.16
CA THR A 175 -16.93 -5.89 0.87
C THR A 175 -16.70 -6.91 -0.24
N LEU A 176 -15.55 -7.60 -0.22
CA LEU A 176 -15.16 -8.57 -1.25
C LEU A 176 -15.63 -10.00 -0.96
N ASP A 177 -16.25 -10.25 0.20
CA ASP A 177 -16.55 -11.60 0.71
C ASP A 177 -15.28 -12.48 0.82
N ALA A 178 -14.15 -11.84 1.19
CA ALA A 178 -12.83 -12.46 1.22
C ALA A 178 -12.51 -13.11 2.58
N THR A 179 -11.67 -14.16 2.53
CA THR A 179 -11.09 -14.77 3.72
C THR A 179 -9.96 -13.89 4.26
N VAL A 180 -9.95 -13.66 5.57
CA VAL A 180 -8.89 -12.94 6.26
C VAL A 180 -7.90 -13.92 6.89
N HIS A 181 -6.62 -13.73 6.57
CA HIS A 181 -5.50 -14.43 7.22
C HIS A 181 -4.82 -13.48 8.21
N ALA A 182 -5.15 -13.60 9.50
CA ALA A 182 -4.53 -12.81 10.55
C ALA A 182 -3.19 -13.45 10.96
N LEU A 183 -2.08 -12.73 10.79
CA LEU A 183 -0.73 -13.23 11.07
C LEU A 183 -0.07 -12.44 12.20
N SER A 184 0.43 -13.15 13.22
CA SER A 184 1.33 -12.56 14.22
C SER A 184 2.58 -13.40 14.38
N VAL A 185 3.74 -12.73 14.35
CA VAL A 185 5.06 -13.38 14.39
C VAL A 185 5.73 -13.10 15.71
N VAL A 186 6.11 -14.16 16.44
CA VAL A 186 6.96 -14.09 17.63
C VAL A 186 8.42 -14.05 17.19
N ASP A 187 9.09 -12.90 17.39
CA ASP A 187 10.48 -12.69 16.96
C ASP A 187 11.47 -13.41 17.91
N ASP A 188 11.95 -14.56 17.49
CA ASP A 188 12.88 -15.38 18.25
C ASP A 188 14.31 -14.79 18.34
N GLN A 189 14.67 -13.87 17.43
CA GLN A 189 16.01 -13.27 17.40
C GLN A 189 16.21 -12.23 18.51
N SER A 190 15.14 -11.74 19.11
CA SER A 190 15.22 -10.84 20.26
C SER A 190 15.41 -11.56 21.60
N LEU A 191 15.35 -12.89 21.60
CA LEU A 191 15.49 -13.75 22.77
C LEU A 191 16.95 -14.20 22.91
N GLY A 192 17.73 -13.56 23.80
CA GLY A 192 19.10 -13.99 24.14
C GLY A 192 19.12 -15.39 24.78
N LEU A 193 20.31 -16.05 24.76
CA LEU A 193 20.54 -17.44 25.22
C LEU A 193 20.41 -17.70 26.73
N ASP A 194 19.74 -16.86 27.51
CA ASP A 194 19.62 -16.96 28.96
C ASP A 194 18.24 -17.41 29.45
N VAL A 195 18.15 -17.95 30.68
CA VAL A 195 16.92 -18.41 31.36
C VAL A 195 15.82 -17.31 31.43
N ARG A 196 16.15 -16.06 31.24
CA ARG A 196 15.20 -14.95 31.03
C ARG A 196 14.47 -15.05 29.70
N SER A 197 15.01 -15.80 28.72
CA SER A 197 14.42 -15.96 27.39
C SER A 197 13.14 -16.77 27.39
N ALA A 198 12.97 -17.77 28.26
CA ALA A 198 11.74 -18.56 28.33
C ALA A 198 10.54 -17.71 28.80
N VAL A 199 10.72 -16.90 29.83
CA VAL A 199 9.64 -15.98 30.33
C VAL A 199 9.34 -14.89 29.30
N SER A 200 10.35 -14.48 28.51
CA SER A 200 10.16 -13.52 27.43
C SER A 200 9.46 -14.13 26.21
N ALA A 201 9.69 -15.43 25.92
CA ALA A 201 9.01 -16.16 24.87
C ALA A 201 7.53 -16.33 25.19
N ASP A 202 7.19 -16.79 26.40
CA ASP A 202 5.79 -16.92 26.85
C ASP A 202 5.05 -15.58 26.81
N ALA A 203 5.73 -14.47 27.18
CA ALA A 203 5.15 -13.12 27.11
C ALA A 203 4.97 -12.63 25.65
N GLY A 204 5.89 -12.99 24.76
CA GLY A 204 5.81 -12.72 23.32
C GLY A 204 4.62 -13.43 22.68
N GLU A 205 4.49 -14.73 22.97
CA GLU A 205 3.40 -15.56 22.47
C GLU A 205 2.03 -15.10 22.99
N ALA A 206 1.93 -14.77 24.29
CA ALA A 206 0.70 -14.24 24.87
C ALA A 206 0.31 -12.89 24.22
N THR A 207 1.31 -12.08 23.89
CA THR A 207 1.07 -10.80 23.21
C THR A 207 0.61 -10.98 21.78
N ALA A 208 1.21 -11.90 21.03
CA ALA A 208 0.85 -12.24 19.66
C ALA A 208 -0.55 -12.88 19.62
N THR A 209 -0.85 -13.80 20.54
CA THR A 209 -2.17 -14.40 20.69
C THR A 209 -3.23 -13.33 20.93
N LYS A 210 -2.97 -12.39 21.85
CA LYS A 210 -3.91 -11.28 22.09
C LYS A 210 -4.13 -10.42 20.83
N ALA A 211 -3.08 -10.12 20.08
CA ALA A 211 -3.20 -9.34 18.85
C ALA A 211 -4.08 -10.06 17.81
N LEU A 212 -3.96 -11.38 17.71
CA LEU A 212 -4.82 -12.19 16.84
C LEU A 212 -6.28 -12.22 17.36
N ASP A 213 -6.49 -12.36 18.67
CA ASP A 213 -7.83 -12.33 19.28
C ASP A 213 -8.52 -10.98 19.02
N ASP A 214 -7.77 -9.88 19.11
CA ASP A 214 -8.27 -8.54 18.82
C ASP A 214 -8.71 -8.40 17.34
N VAL A 215 -7.99 -9.00 16.39
CA VAL A 215 -8.38 -9.01 14.95
C VAL A 215 -9.65 -9.84 14.75
N VAL A 216 -9.74 -11.03 15.36
CA VAL A 216 -10.92 -11.90 15.24
C VAL A 216 -12.18 -11.21 15.79
N ALA A 217 -12.06 -10.57 16.96
CA ALA A 217 -13.19 -9.84 17.54
C ALA A 217 -13.68 -8.69 16.64
N ARG A 218 -12.75 -7.94 16.03
CA ARG A 218 -13.07 -6.87 15.05
C ARG A 218 -13.69 -7.42 13.77
N ALA A 219 -13.24 -8.60 13.31
CA ALA A 219 -13.79 -9.24 12.12
C ALA A 219 -15.28 -9.58 12.27
N GLU A 220 -15.71 -9.99 13.47
CA GLU A 220 -17.13 -10.21 13.79
C GLU A 220 -17.94 -8.91 13.65
N ASP A 221 -17.40 -7.77 14.12
CA ASP A 221 -18.04 -6.45 14.02
C ASP A 221 -18.14 -5.97 12.56
N HIS A 222 -17.15 -6.33 11.72
CA HIS A 222 -17.13 -6.01 10.29
C HIS A 222 -17.94 -7.00 9.43
N GLY A 223 -18.41 -8.11 9.99
CA GLY A 223 -19.16 -9.14 9.27
C GLY A 223 -18.30 -9.91 8.27
N VAL A 224 -17.02 -10.10 8.55
CA VAL A 224 -16.10 -10.88 7.71
C VAL A 224 -16.48 -12.36 7.74
N PRO A 225 -16.59 -13.05 6.59
CA PRO A 225 -17.13 -14.41 6.55
C PRO A 225 -16.22 -15.45 7.21
N GLU A 226 -14.90 -15.29 7.05
CA GLU A 226 -13.91 -16.24 7.57
C GLU A 226 -12.62 -15.55 8.02
N VAL A 227 -12.08 -15.96 9.18
CA VAL A 227 -10.79 -15.52 9.68
C VAL A 227 -9.93 -16.73 10.06
N VAL A 228 -8.81 -16.88 9.37
CA VAL A 228 -7.78 -17.89 9.66
C VAL A 228 -6.67 -17.25 10.48
N ARG A 229 -6.29 -17.88 11.60
CA ARG A 229 -5.28 -17.34 12.52
C ARG A 229 -3.95 -18.04 12.32
N HIS A 230 -2.88 -17.24 12.18
CA HIS A 230 -1.51 -17.73 12.05
C HIS A 230 -0.64 -17.15 13.17
N LEU A 231 -0.23 -17.99 14.11
CA LEU A 231 0.78 -17.67 15.12
C LEU A 231 2.05 -18.42 14.74
N VAL A 232 3.06 -17.69 14.31
CA VAL A 232 4.32 -18.28 13.83
C VAL A 232 5.52 -17.73 14.62
N HIS A 233 6.60 -18.48 14.66
CA HIS A 233 7.85 -18.11 15.31
C HIS A 233 8.94 -17.93 14.27
N GLY A 234 9.69 -16.84 14.34
CA GLY A 234 10.78 -16.61 13.40
C GLY A 234 11.08 -15.14 13.13
N ASN A 235 11.60 -14.85 11.95
CA ASN A 235 11.89 -13.49 11.53
C ASN A 235 10.63 -12.89 10.88
N PRO A 236 10.01 -11.82 11.42
CA PRO A 236 8.76 -11.27 10.90
C PRO A 236 8.76 -10.94 9.40
N LYS A 237 9.92 -10.56 8.86
CA LYS A 237 10.04 -10.22 7.43
C LYS A 237 10.06 -11.46 6.52
N ALA A 238 10.58 -12.58 7.02
CA ALA A 238 10.64 -13.84 6.29
C ALA A 238 9.29 -14.56 6.37
N GLU A 239 8.77 -14.72 7.58
CA GLU A 239 7.50 -15.40 7.85
C GLU A 239 6.33 -14.76 7.11
N LEU A 240 6.30 -13.40 7.01
CA LEU A 240 5.26 -12.71 6.28
C LEU A 240 5.30 -13.05 4.78
N LEU A 241 6.50 -13.04 4.16
CA LEU A 241 6.64 -13.36 2.74
C LEU A 241 6.34 -14.84 2.46
N GLU A 242 6.73 -15.75 3.36
CA GLU A 242 6.43 -17.17 3.26
C GLU A 242 4.92 -17.42 3.36
N SER A 243 4.23 -16.74 4.29
CA SER A 243 2.77 -16.85 4.46
C SER A 243 1.99 -16.40 3.22
N ILE A 244 2.51 -15.46 2.42
CA ILE A 244 1.87 -15.03 1.16
C ILE A 244 1.79 -16.18 0.17
N ASP A 245 2.85 -16.98 0.04
CA ASP A 245 2.89 -18.11 -0.89
C ASP A 245 2.22 -19.36 -0.31
N GLU A 246 2.34 -19.61 1.00
CA GLU A 246 1.77 -20.77 1.66
C GLU A 246 0.24 -20.76 1.69
N HIS A 247 -0.36 -19.57 1.75
CA HIS A 247 -1.81 -19.41 1.91
C HIS A 247 -2.49 -18.73 0.72
N ASP A 248 -1.83 -18.73 -0.45
CA ASP A 248 -2.36 -18.16 -1.70
C ASP A 248 -2.94 -16.73 -1.51
N ILE A 249 -2.22 -15.88 -0.76
CA ILE A 249 -2.64 -14.52 -0.47
C ILE A 249 -2.68 -13.66 -1.75
N ASP A 250 -3.74 -12.87 -1.91
CA ASP A 250 -3.94 -11.95 -3.04
C ASP A 250 -3.53 -10.51 -2.72
N ALA A 251 -3.65 -10.10 -1.46
CA ALA A 251 -3.26 -8.77 -1.01
C ALA A 251 -2.81 -8.78 0.46
N VAL A 252 -1.92 -7.85 0.81
CA VAL A 252 -1.51 -7.60 2.20
C VAL A 252 -2.02 -6.23 2.63
N VAL A 253 -2.63 -6.13 3.81
CA VAL A 253 -2.99 -4.85 4.42
C VAL A 253 -2.28 -4.72 5.76
N MET A 254 -1.41 -3.70 5.90
CA MET A 254 -0.56 -3.59 7.06
C MET A 254 -0.29 -2.14 7.49
N GLY A 255 0.04 -1.96 8.75
CA GLY A 255 0.47 -0.68 9.28
C GLY A 255 1.85 -0.26 8.77
N THR A 256 2.07 1.05 8.62
CA THR A 256 3.37 1.61 8.22
C THR A 256 4.43 1.50 9.31
N VAL A 257 4.04 1.45 10.60
CA VAL A 257 4.93 1.42 11.76
C VAL A 257 4.43 0.40 12.79
N GLY A 258 5.32 -0.40 13.36
CA GLY A 258 4.99 -1.33 14.43
C GLY A 258 5.37 -0.79 15.81
N ARG A 259 5.23 -1.63 16.87
CA ARG A 259 5.47 -1.30 18.30
C ARG A 259 6.81 -0.62 18.62
N ARG A 260 7.87 -0.91 17.86
CA ARG A 260 9.20 -0.38 18.08
C ARG A 260 9.49 0.91 17.33
N GLY A 261 8.56 1.36 16.50
CA GLY A 261 8.68 2.61 15.76
C GLY A 261 8.40 3.81 16.66
N THR A 262 9.41 4.63 16.90
CA THR A 262 9.30 5.85 17.71
C THR A 262 9.08 7.09 16.86
N ASP A 263 9.25 6.98 15.55
CA ASP A 263 9.19 8.11 14.63
C ASP A 263 8.11 7.84 13.57
N ARG A 264 7.03 8.62 13.62
CA ARG A 264 5.83 8.45 12.77
C ARG A 264 6.08 8.72 11.27
N ILE A 265 7.25 9.30 10.95
CA ILE A 265 7.65 9.63 9.57
C ILE A 265 8.48 8.51 8.94
N LEU A 266 8.89 7.48 9.70
CA LEU A 266 9.72 6.39 9.20
C LEU A 266 8.84 5.18 8.87
N LEU A 267 9.03 4.61 7.68
CA LEU A 267 8.47 3.32 7.32
C LEU A 267 9.15 2.22 8.14
N GLY A 268 8.35 1.40 8.83
CA GLY A 268 8.83 0.28 9.62
C GLY A 268 9.56 -0.75 8.76
N SER A 269 10.58 -1.39 9.33
CA SER A 269 11.45 -2.31 8.57
C SER A 269 10.73 -3.54 8.01
N VAL A 270 9.60 -3.96 8.60
CA VAL A 270 8.75 -5.05 8.06
C VAL A 270 7.95 -4.50 6.89
N ALA A 271 7.24 -3.38 7.06
CA ALA A 271 6.46 -2.74 6.00
C ALA A 271 7.32 -2.40 4.77
N GLU A 272 8.49 -1.79 4.97
CA GLU A 272 9.45 -1.50 3.89
C GLU A 272 9.85 -2.76 3.12
N LYS A 273 10.18 -3.85 3.82
CA LYS A 273 10.55 -5.12 3.19
C LYS A 273 9.39 -5.73 2.43
N THR A 274 8.18 -5.68 3.00
CA THR A 274 6.97 -6.22 2.37
C THR A 274 6.65 -5.47 1.09
N VAL A 275 6.55 -4.14 1.13
CA VAL A 275 6.30 -3.30 -0.06
C VAL A 275 7.34 -3.54 -1.17
N ARG A 276 8.61 -3.81 -0.80
CA ARG A 276 9.68 -4.09 -1.77
C ARG A 276 9.66 -5.50 -2.35
N SER A 277 9.07 -6.47 -1.66
CA SER A 277 9.34 -7.88 -1.97
C SER A 277 8.09 -8.76 -2.09
N ALA A 278 6.92 -8.29 -1.63
CA ALA A 278 5.69 -9.07 -1.72
C ALA A 278 5.33 -9.32 -3.20
N PRO A 279 4.99 -10.56 -3.59
CA PRO A 279 4.54 -10.88 -4.94
C PRO A 279 3.06 -10.55 -5.17
N VAL A 280 2.46 -9.74 -4.32
CA VAL A 280 1.06 -9.30 -4.34
C VAL A 280 0.97 -7.82 -3.94
N PRO A 281 -0.13 -7.12 -4.27
CA PRO A 281 -0.36 -5.76 -3.82
C PRO A 281 -0.26 -5.60 -2.30
N VAL A 282 0.32 -4.48 -1.87
CA VAL A 282 0.44 -4.15 -0.44
C VAL A 282 -0.25 -2.82 -0.17
N ILE A 283 -1.28 -2.85 0.66
CA ILE A 283 -1.95 -1.66 1.17
C ILE A 283 -1.32 -1.30 2.51
N THR A 284 -0.70 -0.12 2.57
CA THR A 284 -0.13 0.41 3.80
C THR A 284 -1.05 1.45 4.39
N VAL A 285 -1.31 1.35 5.69
CA VAL A 285 -2.21 2.25 6.42
C VAL A 285 -1.44 2.91 7.55
N ARG A 286 -1.60 4.22 7.69
CA ARG A 286 -1.03 5.01 8.78
C ARG A 286 -2.08 5.24 9.86
N ALA A 287 -1.68 5.14 11.14
CA ALA A 287 -2.55 5.57 12.22
C ALA A 287 -2.73 7.10 12.19
N PRO A 288 -3.95 7.61 12.44
CA PRO A 288 -4.19 9.05 12.57
C PRO A 288 -3.36 9.65 13.71
N GLU A 289 -3.05 10.94 13.60
CA GLU A 289 -2.32 11.68 14.63
C GLU A 289 -3.21 12.02 15.84
#